data_e3ec1efebd25bfb9610d6a5cbd22a7e2
#
_entry.id   e3ec1efebd25bfb9610d6a5cbd22a7e2
#
_cell.length_a   1.000
_cell.length_b   1.000
_cell.length_c   1.000
_cell.angle_alpha   90.00
_cell.angle_beta   90.00
_cell.angle_gamma   90.00
#
_symmetry.space_group_name_H-M   'P 1'
#
loop_
_entity.id
_entity.type
_entity.pdbx_description
1 polymer ?
#
loop_
_entity_poly.entity_id
_entity_poly.type
_entity_poly.pdbx_seq_one_letter_code
_entity_poly.pdbx_strand_id
1 'polypeptide(L)'
;MNPQLMEKLNKARALKQAFKLSETIAALKECLTLDPHCVIASAQAGLCSLMTGETEQAESFLKQAVDDTNKADAPVLTYYTAALIANGKDYAGFLPLCPDLQDTLLLVAEMLSEKDKHDEVLRLIEVLSEKYLNTDLFKTPKAHYRLIRLLARAGETELAADLAKGLEAETPDSWEGLAALAAVEMAKKNYEKAYSLTVQALQRGGSSNPMLAAQQHWLAMNK
;
A
#
# COMPACT_ATOMS: atom_id res chain seq x y z
N MET A 1 -20.96 -17.50 -19.95
CA MET A 1 -20.74 -17.35 -18.48
C MET A 1 -22.01 -17.76 -17.77
N ASN A 2 -21.91 -18.55 -16.69
CA ASN A 2 -23.06 -19.02 -15.91
C ASN A 2 -23.83 -17.81 -15.30
N PRO A 3 -25.18 -17.70 -15.47
CA PRO A 3 -25.98 -16.59 -14.91
C PRO A 3 -25.83 -16.44 -13.38
N GLN A 4 -25.76 -17.55 -12.63
CA GLN A 4 -25.55 -17.52 -11.19
C GLN A 4 -24.17 -16.96 -10.81
N LEU A 5 -23.13 -17.27 -11.58
CA LEU A 5 -21.79 -16.71 -11.37
C LEU A 5 -21.80 -15.21 -11.59
N MET A 6 -22.49 -14.73 -12.65
CA MET A 6 -22.60 -13.28 -12.92
C MET A 6 -23.33 -12.54 -11.80
N GLU A 7 -24.41 -13.10 -11.28
CA GLU A 7 -25.15 -12.51 -10.13
C GLU A 7 -24.23 -12.36 -8.92
N LYS A 8 -23.49 -13.43 -8.57
CA LYS A 8 -22.57 -13.41 -7.41
C LYS A 8 -21.40 -12.43 -7.63
N LEU A 9 -20.83 -12.34 -8.83
CA LEU A 9 -19.80 -11.35 -9.14
C LEU A 9 -20.32 -9.91 -9.01
N ASN A 10 -21.55 -9.65 -9.45
CA ASN A 10 -22.16 -8.33 -9.29
C ASN A 10 -22.42 -7.99 -7.81
N LYS A 11 -22.86 -8.97 -7.01
CA LYS A 11 -22.97 -8.82 -5.55
C LYS A 11 -21.64 -8.50 -4.91
N ALA A 12 -20.58 -9.24 -5.26
CA ALA A 12 -19.22 -9.00 -4.75
C ALA A 12 -18.72 -7.58 -5.13
N ARG A 13 -18.99 -7.14 -6.37
CA ARG A 13 -18.65 -5.78 -6.83
C ARG A 13 -19.35 -4.70 -5.99
N ALA A 14 -20.65 -4.86 -5.73
CA ALA A 14 -21.43 -3.92 -4.90
C ALA A 14 -20.89 -3.86 -3.46
N LEU A 15 -20.55 -5.00 -2.87
CA LEU A 15 -19.94 -5.08 -1.53
C LEU A 15 -18.57 -4.39 -1.49
N LYS A 16 -17.74 -4.59 -2.52
CA LYS A 16 -16.44 -3.92 -2.63
C LYS A 16 -16.60 -2.39 -2.73
N GLN A 17 -17.54 -1.90 -3.53
CA GLN A 17 -17.84 -0.47 -3.62
C GLN A 17 -18.32 0.12 -2.29
N ALA A 18 -18.98 -0.67 -1.45
CA ALA A 18 -19.37 -0.30 -0.11
C ALA A 18 -18.27 -0.51 0.95
N PHE A 19 -17.03 -0.81 0.54
CA PHE A 19 -15.88 -1.12 1.40
C PHE A 19 -16.11 -2.27 2.42
N LYS A 20 -17.04 -3.17 2.14
CA LYS A 20 -17.33 -4.37 2.94
C LYS A 20 -16.42 -5.52 2.51
N LEU A 21 -15.11 -5.38 2.77
CA LEU A 21 -14.08 -6.24 2.19
C LEU A 21 -14.21 -7.71 2.60
N SER A 22 -14.50 -8.01 3.87
CA SER A 22 -14.67 -9.38 4.34
C SER A 22 -15.89 -10.07 3.70
N GLU A 23 -17.00 -9.34 3.56
CA GLU A 23 -18.20 -9.83 2.86
C GLU A 23 -17.92 -10.01 1.37
N THR A 24 -17.10 -9.13 0.77
CA THR A 24 -16.65 -9.25 -0.62
C THR A 24 -15.86 -10.53 -0.83
N ILE A 25 -14.87 -10.82 0.03
CA ILE A 25 -14.07 -12.04 -0.04
C ILE A 25 -14.98 -13.28 0.08
N ALA A 26 -15.93 -13.28 1.00
CA ALA A 26 -16.88 -14.38 1.14
C ALA A 26 -17.71 -14.61 -0.14
N ALA A 27 -18.25 -13.53 -0.74
CA ALA A 27 -19.01 -13.62 -1.98
C ALA A 27 -18.14 -14.10 -3.18
N LEU A 28 -16.87 -13.71 -3.23
CA LEU A 28 -15.93 -14.17 -4.25
C LEU A 28 -15.53 -15.64 -4.07
N LYS A 29 -15.42 -16.13 -2.83
CA LYS A 29 -15.25 -17.57 -2.55
C LYS A 29 -16.47 -18.38 -3.05
N GLU A 30 -17.69 -17.85 -2.90
CA GLU A 30 -18.87 -18.49 -3.49
C GLU A 30 -18.81 -18.52 -5.04
N CYS A 31 -18.23 -17.50 -5.68
CA CYS A 31 -17.98 -17.52 -7.12
C CYS A 31 -17.01 -18.66 -7.49
N LEU A 32 -15.94 -18.83 -6.72
CA LEU A 32 -14.93 -19.87 -6.96
C LEU A 32 -15.47 -21.30 -6.68
N THR A 33 -16.53 -21.45 -5.88
CA THR A 33 -17.20 -22.76 -5.76
C THR A 33 -18.04 -23.10 -7.00
N LEU A 34 -18.52 -22.10 -7.75
CA LEU A 34 -19.25 -22.30 -9.02
C LEU A 34 -18.33 -22.46 -10.22
N ASP A 35 -17.23 -21.74 -10.21
CA ASP A 35 -16.19 -21.79 -11.25
C ASP A 35 -14.82 -21.58 -10.59
N PRO A 36 -14.10 -22.68 -10.30
CA PRO A 36 -12.79 -22.63 -9.68
C PRO A 36 -11.73 -21.86 -10.49
N HIS A 37 -11.91 -21.74 -11.80
CA HIS A 37 -11.00 -21.03 -12.71
C HIS A 37 -11.47 -19.61 -13.06
N CYS A 38 -12.37 -19.03 -12.27
CA CYS A 38 -12.82 -17.65 -12.46
C CYS A 38 -11.72 -16.67 -12.04
N VAL A 39 -10.85 -16.29 -12.99
CA VAL A 39 -9.74 -15.33 -12.78
C VAL A 39 -10.21 -14.04 -12.10
N ILE A 40 -11.37 -13.49 -12.51
CA ILE A 40 -11.90 -12.27 -11.92
C ILE A 40 -12.16 -12.44 -10.41
N ALA A 41 -12.73 -13.59 -10.03
CA ALA A 41 -13.04 -13.87 -8.63
C ALA A 41 -11.76 -14.05 -7.80
N SER A 42 -10.80 -14.84 -8.28
CA SER A 42 -9.53 -15.08 -7.57
C SER A 42 -8.68 -13.80 -7.48
N ALA A 43 -8.53 -13.05 -8.56
CA ALA A 43 -7.78 -11.78 -8.54
C ALA A 43 -8.39 -10.75 -7.58
N GLN A 44 -9.72 -10.57 -7.62
CA GLN A 44 -10.40 -9.62 -6.72
C GLN A 44 -10.38 -10.08 -5.26
N ALA A 45 -10.47 -11.38 -4.99
CA ALA A 45 -10.35 -11.93 -3.65
C ALA A 45 -8.95 -11.68 -3.08
N GLY A 46 -7.90 -11.90 -3.89
CA GLY A 46 -6.52 -11.62 -3.52
C GLY A 46 -6.28 -10.14 -3.20
N LEU A 47 -6.78 -9.24 -4.06
CA LEU A 47 -6.66 -7.79 -3.80
C LEU A 47 -7.40 -7.37 -2.52
N CYS A 48 -8.62 -7.86 -2.30
CA CYS A 48 -9.36 -7.57 -1.07
C CYS A 48 -8.64 -8.14 0.16
N SER A 49 -7.99 -9.31 0.05
CA SER A 49 -7.19 -9.88 1.14
C SER A 49 -5.95 -9.05 1.47
N LEU A 50 -5.26 -8.45 0.48
CA LEU A 50 -4.19 -7.45 0.74
C LEU A 50 -4.75 -6.24 1.50
N MET A 51 -5.90 -5.72 1.09
CA MET A 51 -6.54 -4.57 1.74
C MET A 51 -6.98 -4.87 3.19
N THR A 52 -7.25 -6.14 3.54
CA THR A 52 -7.55 -6.57 4.91
C THR A 52 -6.32 -6.98 5.72
N GLY A 53 -5.13 -7.04 5.10
CA GLY A 53 -3.88 -7.44 5.72
C GLY A 53 -3.67 -8.96 5.80
N GLU A 54 -4.49 -9.75 5.09
CA GLU A 54 -4.43 -11.21 5.03
C GLU A 54 -3.49 -11.66 3.90
N THR A 55 -2.19 -11.45 4.07
CA THR A 55 -1.18 -11.60 2.99
C THR A 55 -1.03 -13.02 2.47
N GLU A 56 -1.11 -14.04 3.33
CA GLU A 56 -1.07 -15.45 2.91
C GLU A 56 -2.31 -15.86 2.11
N GLN A 57 -3.49 -15.37 2.53
CA GLN A 57 -4.74 -15.61 1.79
C GLN A 57 -4.71 -14.88 0.44
N ALA A 58 -4.16 -13.66 0.41
CA ALA A 58 -3.97 -12.89 -0.81
C ALA A 58 -3.08 -13.65 -1.81
N GLU A 59 -1.95 -14.15 -1.33
CA GLU A 59 -1.01 -14.95 -2.15
C GLU A 59 -1.71 -16.17 -2.76
N SER A 60 -2.48 -16.92 -1.96
CA SER A 60 -3.19 -18.10 -2.45
C SER A 60 -4.14 -17.79 -3.60
N PHE A 61 -4.96 -16.75 -3.45
CA PHE A 61 -5.89 -16.35 -4.50
C PHE A 61 -5.20 -15.76 -5.73
N LEU A 62 -4.18 -14.94 -5.53
CA LEU A 62 -3.43 -14.33 -6.64
C LEU A 62 -2.63 -15.39 -7.40
N LYS A 63 -2.06 -16.40 -6.70
CA LYS A 63 -1.42 -17.54 -7.33
C LYS A 63 -2.37 -18.26 -8.27
N GLN A 64 -3.58 -18.58 -7.81
CA GLN A 64 -4.60 -19.21 -8.64
C GLN A 64 -4.90 -18.38 -9.89
N ALA A 65 -5.09 -17.06 -9.75
CA ALA A 65 -5.34 -16.17 -10.89
C ALA A 65 -4.15 -16.13 -11.87
N VAL A 66 -2.91 -16.13 -11.37
CA VAL A 66 -1.68 -16.16 -12.19
C VAL A 66 -1.57 -17.49 -12.95
N ASP A 67 -1.86 -18.63 -12.29
CA ASP A 67 -1.82 -19.93 -12.90
C ASP A 67 -2.90 -20.06 -14.01
N ASP A 68 -4.12 -19.60 -13.75
CA ASP A 68 -5.24 -19.63 -14.70
C ASP A 68 -5.04 -18.68 -15.91
N THR A 69 -4.26 -17.61 -15.77
CA THR A 69 -3.88 -16.69 -16.87
C THR A 69 -2.55 -17.08 -17.53
N ASN A 70 -1.89 -18.12 -17.08
CA ASN A 70 -0.55 -18.50 -17.53
C ASN A 70 0.43 -17.31 -17.48
N LYS A 71 0.38 -16.51 -16.40
CA LYS A 71 1.18 -15.30 -16.17
C LYS A 71 0.96 -14.16 -17.19
N ALA A 72 -0.12 -14.22 -17.96
CA ALA A 72 -0.38 -13.22 -19.01
C ALA A 72 -1.02 -11.92 -18.49
N ASP A 73 -1.58 -11.92 -17.26
CA ASP A 73 -2.20 -10.75 -16.64
C ASP A 73 -1.17 -9.99 -15.78
N ALA A 74 -0.55 -8.97 -16.34
CA ALA A 74 0.49 -8.19 -15.67
C ALA A 74 0.04 -7.55 -14.35
N PRO A 75 -1.14 -6.90 -14.23
CA PRO A 75 -1.65 -6.41 -12.95
C PRO A 75 -1.78 -7.50 -11.89
N VAL A 76 -2.32 -8.66 -12.22
CA VAL A 76 -2.45 -9.78 -11.26
C VAL A 76 -1.08 -10.27 -10.83
N LEU A 77 -0.14 -10.36 -11.77
CA LEU A 77 1.22 -10.81 -11.51
C LEU A 77 1.97 -9.86 -10.58
N THR A 78 1.80 -8.53 -10.73
CA THR A 78 2.45 -7.54 -9.84
C THR A 78 1.91 -7.64 -8.41
N TYR A 79 0.61 -7.80 -8.21
CA TYR A 79 0.04 -8.02 -6.87
C TYR A 79 0.46 -9.36 -6.27
N TYR A 80 0.55 -10.43 -7.09
CA TYR A 80 1.06 -11.71 -6.62
C TYR A 80 2.52 -11.61 -6.16
N THR A 81 3.37 -10.94 -6.95
CA THR A 81 4.78 -10.71 -6.59
C THR A 81 4.89 -9.89 -5.31
N ALA A 82 4.08 -8.85 -5.14
CA ALA A 82 4.04 -8.07 -3.91
C ALA A 82 3.60 -8.92 -2.69
N ALA A 83 2.64 -9.83 -2.86
CA ALA A 83 2.21 -10.75 -1.79
C ALA A 83 3.33 -11.74 -1.42
N LEU A 84 4.09 -12.26 -2.39
CA LEU A 84 5.25 -13.12 -2.13
C LEU A 84 6.32 -12.39 -1.31
N ILE A 85 6.65 -11.13 -1.68
CA ILE A 85 7.62 -10.31 -0.95
C ILE A 85 7.13 -10.06 0.48
N ALA A 86 5.87 -9.67 0.65
CA ALA A 86 5.28 -9.42 1.96
C ALA A 86 5.35 -10.68 2.86
N ASN A 87 5.17 -11.87 2.29
CA ASN A 87 5.25 -13.14 2.99
C ASN A 87 6.68 -13.69 3.16
N GLY A 88 7.71 -12.97 2.69
CA GLY A 88 9.11 -13.41 2.76
C GLY A 88 9.42 -14.65 1.90
N LYS A 89 8.70 -14.83 0.78
CA LYS A 89 8.86 -15.94 -0.14
C LYS A 89 9.70 -15.58 -1.36
N ASP A 90 10.17 -16.59 -2.11
CA ASP A 90 10.93 -16.35 -3.33
C ASP A 90 10.06 -15.67 -4.41
N TYR A 91 10.53 -14.57 -4.91
CA TYR A 91 9.88 -13.73 -5.93
C TYR A 91 10.80 -13.43 -7.12
N ALA A 92 12.07 -13.87 -7.08
CA ALA A 92 13.09 -13.44 -8.05
C ALA A 92 12.71 -13.77 -9.51
N GLY A 93 12.06 -14.90 -9.73
CA GLY A 93 11.61 -15.30 -11.07
C GLY A 93 10.47 -14.44 -11.65
N PHE A 94 9.81 -13.61 -10.84
CA PHE A 94 8.71 -12.75 -11.28
C PHE A 94 9.14 -11.31 -11.55
N LEU A 95 10.25 -10.84 -10.99
CA LEU A 95 10.72 -9.46 -11.16
C LEU A 95 10.82 -9.02 -12.63
N PRO A 96 11.41 -9.81 -13.55
CA PRO A 96 11.52 -9.40 -14.95
C PRO A 96 10.18 -9.28 -15.69
N LEU A 97 9.12 -9.87 -15.13
CA LEU A 97 7.78 -9.89 -15.71
C LEU A 97 6.88 -8.74 -15.21
N CYS A 98 7.38 -7.95 -14.26
CA CYS A 98 6.61 -6.91 -13.57
C CYS A 98 7.31 -5.54 -13.72
N PRO A 99 7.24 -4.88 -14.88
CA PRO A 99 7.96 -3.63 -15.14
C PRO A 99 7.54 -2.47 -14.20
N ASP A 100 6.28 -2.43 -13.77
CA ASP A 100 5.73 -1.38 -12.90
C ASP A 100 5.53 -1.83 -11.45
N LEU A 101 6.34 -2.82 -11.01
CA LEU A 101 6.21 -3.42 -9.69
C LEU A 101 6.38 -2.39 -8.56
N GLN A 102 7.22 -1.38 -8.74
CA GLN A 102 7.51 -0.35 -7.74
C GLN A 102 6.25 0.37 -7.22
N ASP A 103 5.34 0.76 -8.12
CA ASP A 103 4.09 1.41 -7.73
C ASP A 103 3.18 0.46 -6.94
N THR A 104 3.13 -0.80 -7.35
CA THR A 104 2.36 -1.84 -6.66
C THR A 104 2.96 -2.13 -5.29
N LEU A 105 4.29 -2.24 -5.15
CA LEU A 105 4.95 -2.43 -3.86
C LEU A 105 4.64 -1.29 -2.89
N LEU A 106 4.73 -0.04 -3.35
CA LEU A 106 4.43 1.12 -2.53
C LEU A 106 2.95 1.15 -2.11
N LEU A 107 2.03 0.82 -3.02
CA LEU A 107 0.60 0.75 -2.73
C LEU A 107 0.27 -0.36 -1.72
N VAL A 108 0.84 -1.56 -1.91
CA VAL A 108 0.63 -2.70 -0.99
C VAL A 108 1.24 -2.41 0.38
N ALA A 109 2.42 -1.78 0.45
CA ALA A 109 3.01 -1.35 1.71
C ALA A 109 2.11 -0.35 2.47
N GLU A 110 1.46 0.59 1.76
CA GLU A 110 0.49 1.50 2.37
C GLU A 110 -0.74 0.75 2.90
N MET A 111 -1.31 -0.19 2.13
CA MET A 111 -2.43 -1.01 2.57
C MET A 111 -2.10 -1.81 3.83
N LEU A 112 -0.93 -2.45 3.87
CA LEU A 112 -0.49 -3.26 5.00
C LEU A 112 -0.13 -2.41 6.22
N SER A 113 0.44 -1.22 6.02
CA SER A 113 0.70 -0.26 7.09
C SER A 113 -0.57 0.19 7.81
N GLU A 114 -1.71 0.32 7.11
CA GLU A 114 -3.01 0.61 7.73
C GLU A 114 -3.56 -0.54 8.58
N LYS A 115 -2.94 -1.72 8.51
CA LYS A 115 -3.27 -2.94 9.26
C LYS A 115 -2.21 -3.32 10.27
N ASP A 116 -1.27 -2.40 10.57
CA ASP A 116 -0.15 -2.58 11.49
C ASP A 116 0.73 -3.81 11.17
N LYS A 117 0.81 -4.16 9.88
CA LYS A 117 1.63 -5.27 9.35
C LYS A 117 3.07 -4.80 9.11
N HIS A 118 3.78 -4.50 10.19
CA HIS A 118 5.09 -3.82 10.13
C HIS A 118 6.17 -4.64 9.43
N ASP A 119 6.28 -5.93 9.72
CA ASP A 119 7.29 -6.80 9.13
C ASP A 119 7.08 -6.97 7.62
N GLU A 120 5.83 -7.13 7.19
CA GLU A 120 5.45 -7.22 5.77
C GLU A 120 5.77 -5.91 5.04
N VAL A 121 5.50 -4.77 5.69
CA VAL A 121 5.83 -3.43 5.15
C VAL A 121 7.34 -3.28 4.98
N LEU A 122 8.14 -3.68 5.96
CA LEU A 122 9.60 -3.57 5.90
C LEU A 122 10.19 -4.41 4.77
N ARG A 123 9.71 -5.64 4.54
CA ARG A 123 10.16 -6.46 3.39
C ARG A 123 9.87 -5.79 2.04
N LEU A 124 8.70 -5.16 1.89
CA LEU A 124 8.36 -4.41 0.67
C LEU A 124 9.26 -3.19 0.47
N ILE A 125 9.54 -2.45 1.56
CA ILE A 125 10.43 -1.28 1.54
C ILE A 125 11.88 -1.69 1.22
N GLU A 126 12.36 -2.82 1.73
CA GLU A 126 13.69 -3.35 1.44
C GLU A 126 13.86 -3.56 -0.07
N VAL A 127 12.93 -4.25 -0.72
CA VAL A 127 12.95 -4.46 -2.17
C VAL A 127 12.83 -3.14 -2.93
N LEU A 128 11.98 -2.21 -2.48
CA LEU A 128 11.86 -0.87 -3.06
C LEU A 128 13.19 -0.12 -3.00
N SER A 129 13.86 -0.15 -1.85
CA SER A 129 15.12 0.55 -1.65
C SER A 129 16.28 -0.07 -2.46
N GLU A 130 16.36 -1.40 -2.49
CA GLU A 130 17.44 -2.09 -3.23
C GLU A 130 17.30 -1.98 -4.74
N LYS A 131 16.08 -2.07 -5.28
CA LYS A 131 15.85 -2.20 -6.72
C LYS A 131 15.43 -0.91 -7.40
N TYR A 132 14.72 -0.02 -6.70
CA TYR A 132 13.98 1.06 -7.32
C TYR A 132 14.31 2.46 -6.79
N LEU A 133 15.18 2.63 -5.78
CA LEU A 133 15.47 3.95 -5.20
C LEU A 133 15.96 4.96 -6.23
N ASN A 134 16.67 4.51 -7.28
CA ASN A 134 17.19 5.36 -8.36
C ASN A 134 16.23 5.50 -9.55
N THR A 135 15.01 4.99 -9.48
CA THR A 135 14.01 5.13 -10.55
C THR A 135 13.34 6.50 -10.52
N ASP A 136 12.67 6.86 -11.63
CA ASP A 136 11.99 8.15 -11.74
C ASP A 136 10.86 8.32 -10.70
N LEU A 137 10.27 7.23 -10.21
CA LEU A 137 9.29 7.29 -9.13
C LEU A 137 9.86 7.98 -7.89
N PHE A 138 11.06 7.56 -7.45
CA PHE A 138 11.70 8.09 -6.24
C PHE A 138 12.51 9.37 -6.46
N LYS A 139 12.48 9.97 -7.66
CA LYS A 139 12.98 11.33 -7.89
C LYS A 139 11.99 12.41 -7.45
N THR A 140 10.77 12.04 -7.05
CA THR A 140 9.75 13.00 -6.63
C THR A 140 9.69 13.15 -5.11
N PRO A 141 9.58 14.37 -4.57
CA PRO A 141 9.42 14.60 -3.12
C PRO A 141 8.24 13.82 -2.53
N LYS A 142 7.16 13.68 -3.30
CA LYS A 142 5.97 12.94 -2.90
C LYS A 142 6.23 11.45 -2.64
N ALA A 143 7.04 10.80 -3.47
CA ALA A 143 7.38 9.38 -3.28
C ALA A 143 8.28 9.20 -2.05
N HIS A 144 9.28 10.09 -1.85
CA HIS A 144 10.10 10.10 -0.65
C HIS A 144 9.26 10.29 0.62
N TYR A 145 8.33 11.24 0.62
CA TYR A 145 7.39 11.43 1.73
C TYR A 145 6.60 10.15 2.05
N ARG A 146 6.07 9.45 1.03
CA ARG A 146 5.33 8.20 1.22
C ARG A 146 6.22 7.13 1.87
N LEU A 147 7.45 6.95 1.38
CA LEU A 147 8.41 5.99 1.93
C LEU A 147 8.77 6.32 3.39
N ILE A 148 9.10 7.59 3.68
CA ILE A 148 9.46 8.04 5.03
C ILE A 148 8.31 7.80 6.00
N ARG A 149 7.08 8.08 5.59
CA ARG A 149 5.89 7.82 6.40
C ARG A 149 5.70 6.33 6.72
N LEU A 150 5.95 5.46 5.75
CA LEU A 150 5.87 4.01 5.93
C LEU A 150 6.95 3.52 6.91
N LEU A 151 8.20 3.97 6.76
CA LEU A 151 9.31 3.67 7.68
C LEU A 151 8.98 4.11 9.11
N ALA A 152 8.50 5.35 9.27
CA ALA A 152 8.15 5.88 10.58
C ALA A 152 7.05 5.05 11.26
N ARG A 153 6.02 4.63 10.52
CA ARG A 153 4.94 3.78 11.03
C ARG A 153 5.38 2.35 11.31
N ALA A 154 6.33 1.82 10.54
CA ALA A 154 6.90 0.50 10.77
C ALA A 154 7.91 0.44 11.95
N GLY A 155 8.18 1.58 12.59
CA GLY A 155 9.06 1.67 13.74
C GLY A 155 10.50 2.12 13.44
N GLU A 156 10.88 2.23 12.16
CA GLU A 156 12.20 2.70 11.71
C GLU A 156 12.33 4.23 11.84
N THR A 157 12.08 4.75 13.05
CA THR A 157 11.92 6.19 13.30
C THR A 157 13.19 6.99 13.12
N GLU A 158 14.36 6.44 13.40
CA GLU A 158 15.64 7.16 13.24
C GLU A 158 16.01 7.29 11.76
N LEU A 159 15.91 6.19 11.01
CA LEU A 159 16.12 6.21 9.55
C LEU A 159 15.12 7.16 8.87
N ALA A 160 13.84 7.08 9.25
CA ALA A 160 12.81 7.98 8.74
C ALA A 160 13.12 9.45 9.07
N ALA A 161 13.68 9.74 10.25
CA ALA A 161 14.03 11.10 10.66
C ALA A 161 15.19 11.68 9.82
N ASP A 162 16.19 10.89 9.53
CA ASP A 162 17.34 11.35 8.74
C ASP A 162 16.94 11.57 7.27
N LEU A 163 16.14 10.66 6.70
CA LEU A 163 15.58 10.84 5.35
C LEU A 163 14.65 12.07 5.27
N ALA A 164 13.82 12.33 6.30
CA ALA A 164 12.94 13.49 6.34
C ALA A 164 13.70 14.81 6.40
N LYS A 165 14.79 14.88 7.17
CA LYS A 165 15.68 16.05 7.20
C LYS A 165 16.36 16.28 5.84
N GLY A 166 16.83 15.20 5.19
CA GLY A 166 17.38 15.26 3.84
C GLY A 166 16.36 15.82 2.84
N LEU A 167 15.16 15.28 2.82
CA LEU A 167 14.09 15.73 1.93
C LEU A 167 13.74 17.21 2.15
N GLU A 168 13.62 17.67 3.41
CA GLU A 168 13.35 19.08 3.71
C GLU A 168 14.50 19.99 3.25
N ALA A 169 15.75 19.56 3.41
CA ALA A 169 16.91 20.33 2.97
C ALA A 169 17.03 20.43 1.44
N GLU A 170 16.69 19.36 0.72
CA GLU A 170 16.72 19.29 -0.74
C GLU A 170 15.56 20.02 -1.40
N THR A 171 14.40 20.09 -0.72
CA THR A 171 13.16 20.64 -1.25
C THR A 171 12.50 21.64 -0.29
N PRO A 172 13.19 22.77 0.07
CA PRO A 172 12.75 23.67 1.13
C PRO A 172 11.43 24.39 0.83
N ASP A 173 11.06 24.51 -0.45
CA ASP A 173 9.81 25.12 -0.90
C ASP A 173 8.64 24.14 -1.02
N SER A 174 8.91 22.84 -0.80
CA SER A 174 7.94 21.74 -0.91
C SER A 174 7.30 21.44 0.46
N TRP A 175 6.05 21.03 0.45
CA TRP A 175 5.34 20.64 1.69
C TRP A 175 5.72 19.24 2.17
N GLU A 176 6.26 18.41 1.30
CA GLU A 176 6.52 16.97 1.55
C GLU A 176 7.57 16.76 2.64
N GLY A 177 8.62 17.59 2.67
CA GLY A 177 9.66 17.52 3.70
C GLY A 177 9.08 17.77 5.10
N LEU A 178 8.30 18.84 5.26
CA LEU A 178 7.62 19.15 6.54
C LEU A 178 6.62 18.06 6.94
N ALA A 179 5.88 17.51 5.96
CA ALA A 179 4.94 16.42 6.20
C ALA A 179 5.65 15.12 6.61
N ALA A 180 6.83 14.86 6.05
CA ALA A 180 7.68 13.74 6.43
C ALA A 180 8.18 13.88 7.88
N LEU A 181 8.68 15.06 8.25
CA LEU A 181 9.07 15.37 9.63
C LEU A 181 7.89 15.22 10.59
N ALA A 182 6.69 15.69 10.20
CA ALA A 182 5.49 15.52 11.01
C ALA A 182 5.14 14.04 11.24
N ALA A 183 5.27 13.20 10.20
CA ALA A 183 5.02 11.76 10.32
C ALA A 183 5.99 11.08 11.29
N VAL A 184 7.26 11.47 11.28
CA VAL A 184 8.27 11.00 12.25
C VAL A 184 7.91 11.42 13.68
N GLU A 185 7.53 12.69 13.89
CA GLU A 185 7.17 13.16 15.23
C GLU A 185 5.87 12.49 15.74
N MET A 186 4.93 12.16 14.86
CA MET A 186 3.76 11.34 15.22
C MET A 186 4.18 9.94 15.70
N ALA A 187 5.09 9.28 15.00
CA ALA A 187 5.59 7.97 15.38
C ALA A 187 6.32 8.01 16.74
N LYS A 188 7.03 9.11 17.02
CA LYS A 188 7.67 9.39 18.33
C LYS A 188 6.67 9.86 19.40
N LYS A 189 5.38 9.98 19.09
CA LYS A 189 4.30 10.50 19.96
C LYS A 189 4.48 11.95 20.40
N ASN A 190 5.26 12.73 19.67
CA ASN A 190 5.46 14.18 19.90
C ASN A 190 4.38 14.98 19.18
N TYR A 191 3.14 14.85 19.64
CA TYR A 191 1.95 15.36 18.93
C TYR A 191 1.92 16.88 18.75
N GLU A 192 2.43 17.65 19.70
CA GLU A 192 2.54 19.12 19.56
C GLU A 192 3.44 19.51 18.39
N LYS A 193 4.63 18.91 18.31
CA LYS A 193 5.57 19.17 17.23
C LYS A 193 5.04 18.69 15.90
N ALA A 194 4.43 17.48 15.87
CA ALA A 194 3.77 16.95 14.68
C ALA A 194 2.65 17.88 14.18
N TYR A 195 1.85 18.44 15.07
CA TYR A 195 0.81 19.41 14.71
C TYR A 195 1.41 20.68 14.09
N SER A 196 2.41 21.28 14.71
CA SER A 196 3.09 22.48 14.19
C SER A 196 3.64 22.25 12.78
N LEU A 197 4.33 21.14 12.57
CA LEU A 197 4.89 20.76 11.25
C LEU A 197 3.79 20.49 10.21
N THR A 198 2.69 19.84 10.61
CA THR A 198 1.55 19.60 9.72
C THR A 198 0.90 20.92 9.27
N VAL A 199 0.72 21.88 10.19
CA VAL A 199 0.20 23.21 9.85
C VAL A 199 1.12 23.93 8.86
N GLN A 200 2.44 23.91 9.09
CA GLN A 200 3.41 24.50 8.18
C GLN A 200 3.38 23.82 6.80
N ALA A 201 3.28 22.49 6.73
CA ALA A 201 3.15 21.76 5.47
C ALA A 201 1.88 22.18 4.69
N LEU A 202 0.74 22.32 5.37
CA LEU A 202 -0.51 22.80 4.76
C LEU A 202 -0.38 24.23 4.22
N GLN A 203 0.29 25.12 4.93
CA GLN A 203 0.56 26.50 4.50
C GLN A 203 1.53 26.57 3.32
N ARG A 204 2.50 25.65 3.25
CA ARG A 204 3.51 25.59 2.17
C ARG A 204 2.96 24.96 0.86
N GLY A 205 1.70 24.62 0.78
CA GLY A 205 1.05 24.10 -0.43
C GLY A 205 0.41 22.72 -0.27
N GLY A 206 0.51 22.10 0.89
CA GLY A 206 -0.11 20.80 1.18
C GLY A 206 -1.63 20.84 1.36
N SER A 207 -2.27 22.02 1.21
CA SER A 207 -3.71 22.21 1.44
C SER A 207 -4.62 21.34 0.56
N SER A 208 -4.15 20.93 -0.61
CA SER A 208 -4.86 19.98 -1.49
C SER A 208 -4.74 18.52 -1.06
N ASN A 209 -3.92 18.21 -0.05
CA ASN A 209 -3.74 16.85 0.43
C ASN A 209 -4.72 16.51 1.55
N PRO A 210 -5.76 15.67 1.29
CA PRO A 210 -6.79 15.37 2.28
C PRO A 210 -6.24 14.61 3.49
N MET A 211 -5.13 13.89 3.35
CA MET A 211 -4.50 13.16 4.46
C MET A 211 -3.87 14.14 5.46
N LEU A 212 -3.22 15.21 4.98
CA LEU A 212 -2.65 16.23 5.89
C LEU A 212 -3.75 16.98 6.63
N ALA A 213 -4.88 17.30 5.98
CA ALA A 213 -6.02 17.92 6.61
C ALA A 213 -6.64 17.02 7.70
N ALA A 214 -6.80 15.72 7.41
CA ALA A 214 -7.26 14.73 8.40
C ALA A 214 -6.27 14.58 9.56
N GLN A 215 -4.97 14.53 9.27
CA GLN A 215 -3.91 14.48 10.28
C GLN A 215 -3.92 15.70 11.19
N GLN A 216 -4.07 16.91 10.63
CA GLN A 216 -4.19 18.12 11.42
C GLN A 216 -5.39 18.07 12.38
N HIS A 217 -6.54 17.63 11.88
CA HIS A 217 -7.75 17.54 12.70
C HIS A 217 -7.55 16.55 13.85
N TRP A 218 -7.01 15.35 13.56
CA TRP A 218 -6.73 14.35 14.59
C TRP A 218 -5.74 14.87 15.65
N LEU A 219 -4.64 15.51 15.21
CA LEU A 219 -3.63 16.07 16.11
C LEU A 219 -4.18 17.21 16.98
N ALA A 220 -5.11 18.02 16.44
CA ALA A 220 -5.74 19.08 17.22
C ALA A 220 -6.54 18.56 18.43
N MET A 221 -7.03 17.32 18.35
CA MET A 221 -7.79 16.68 19.43
C MET A 221 -6.90 15.88 20.41
N ASN A 222 -5.65 15.57 20.04
CA ASN A 222 -4.79 14.64 20.78
C ASN A 222 -3.45 15.26 21.26
N LYS A 223 -3.21 16.57 21.00
CA LYS A 223 -2.01 17.28 21.46
C LYS A 223 -2.16 17.79 22.90
#